data_eb055682890f6b98b119c3302a4555a0
#
_entry.id   eb055682890f6b98b119c3302a4555a0
#
_cell.length_a   1.000
_cell.length_b   1.000
_cell.length_c   1.000
_cell.angle_alpha   90.00
_cell.angle_beta   90.00
_cell.angle_gamma   90.00
#
_symmetry.space_group_name_H-M   'P 1'
#
loop_
_entity.id
_entity.type
_entity.pdbx_description
1 polymer ?
#
loop_
_entity_poly.entity_id
_entity_poly.type
_entity_poly.pdbx_seq_one_letter_code
_entity_poly.pdbx_strand_id
1 'polypeptide(L)'
;MIAPFQGICVLSIALSLALVVGSSAATLRPSSPQMDKGTPASPPTEHVILFVLEGFSQESLKGGTMPTLSKLIKEGSVTWSATGVNPPLRLPTMASIITGVPVEKHGINWNSFEFSRGYPRAPSVFDYLDLSGGRDSAIFFMDESLYQLARPEPYTDYQMCGPLKPECSPERIVAYIQQYFRKATSGHGYGHAILSLPHFLVVHLPEAGRVGVSRGWASKEYREALRMVDKAINSVLEIYKSEDLIKRTTVFVTSLSAEGVDAGRQEATNGTPVVPWIASGVGIKHGHAIHQPVSIIDTGATVMRTLGLQTHTEWESRPVEEIFQYAFVAAAPNSNVP
;
A
#
# COMPACT_ATOMS: atom_id res chain seq x y z
N MET A 1 -40.92 -26.36 -57.47
CA MET A 1 -40.88 -27.72 -58.13
C MET A 1 -40.26 -28.69 -57.14
N ILE A 2 -41.05 -29.64 -56.67
CA ILE A 2 -40.75 -31.01 -56.24
C ILE A 2 -40.13 -31.18 -54.86
N ALA A 3 -41.02 -31.60 -53.98
CA ALA A 3 -40.74 -32.41 -52.76
C ALA A 3 -40.67 -33.89 -53.19
N PRO A 4 -40.73 -34.91 -52.34
CA PRO A 4 -39.97 -35.33 -51.13
C PRO A 4 -39.52 -36.78 -51.24
N PHE A 5 -38.85 -37.37 -50.26
CA PHE A 5 -39.00 -38.80 -50.03
C PHE A 5 -38.74 -39.18 -48.55
N GLN A 6 -39.73 -39.88 -48.04
CA GLN A 6 -39.77 -40.59 -46.73
C GLN A 6 -38.97 -41.87 -46.80
N GLY A 7 -38.47 -42.32 -45.69
CA GLY A 7 -37.97 -43.69 -45.52
C GLY A 7 -38.03 -44.11 -44.04
N ILE A 8 -39.05 -44.89 -43.74
CA ILE A 8 -39.30 -45.65 -42.49
C ILE A 8 -38.55 -46.98 -42.58
N CYS A 9 -37.94 -47.43 -41.47
CA CYS A 9 -37.88 -48.87 -41.08
C CYS A 9 -37.04 -48.98 -39.78
N VAL A 10 -37.57 -49.42 -38.77
CA VAL A 10 -37.95 -50.71 -38.15
C VAL A 10 -37.03 -51.07 -36.98
N LEU A 11 -37.70 -51.31 -35.92
CA LEU A 11 -37.36 -51.86 -34.60
C LEU A 11 -36.45 -53.11 -34.65
N SER A 12 -35.50 -53.18 -33.70
CA SER A 12 -35.02 -54.47 -33.20
C SER A 12 -34.68 -54.34 -31.71
N ILE A 13 -35.48 -55.03 -30.91
CA ILE A 13 -35.29 -55.23 -29.47
C ILE A 13 -34.26 -56.34 -29.29
N ALA A 14 -33.17 -56.12 -28.60
CA ALA A 14 -32.30 -57.14 -28.07
C ALA A 14 -32.17 -56.95 -26.54
N LEU A 15 -32.81 -57.85 -25.85
CA LEU A 15 -32.79 -58.04 -24.41
C LEU A 15 -31.48 -58.76 -24.07
N SER A 16 -30.57 -58.11 -23.35
CA SER A 16 -29.39 -58.76 -22.79
C SER A 16 -29.34 -58.55 -21.29
N LEU A 17 -29.50 -59.63 -20.60
CA LEU A 17 -29.30 -59.80 -19.16
C LEU A 17 -27.82 -59.59 -18.83
N ALA A 18 -27.45 -58.63 -17.98
CA ALA A 18 -26.11 -58.49 -17.48
C ALA A 18 -26.11 -58.56 -15.96
N LEU A 19 -25.30 -59.45 -15.45
CA LEU A 19 -25.04 -59.73 -14.03
C LEU A 19 -24.65 -58.47 -13.26
N VAL A 20 -25.26 -58.27 -12.13
CA VAL A 20 -24.83 -57.35 -11.07
C VAL A 20 -23.62 -57.96 -10.36
N VAL A 21 -22.43 -57.45 -10.63
CA VAL A 21 -21.26 -57.64 -9.78
C VAL A 21 -21.15 -56.41 -8.90
N GLY A 22 -21.47 -56.56 -7.62
CA GLY A 22 -21.33 -55.51 -6.63
C GLY A 22 -19.85 -55.22 -6.35
N SER A 23 -19.39 -54.07 -6.83
CA SER A 23 -18.14 -53.48 -6.38
C SER A 23 -18.47 -52.37 -5.36
N SER A 24 -18.22 -52.67 -4.09
CA SER A 24 -18.21 -51.66 -3.04
C SER A 24 -17.05 -50.68 -3.27
N ALA A 25 -17.32 -49.58 -3.98
CA ALA A 25 -16.43 -48.46 -4.03
C ALA A 25 -16.53 -47.70 -2.70
N ALA A 26 -15.54 -47.90 -1.84
CA ALA A 26 -15.35 -47.05 -0.67
C ALA A 26 -15.09 -45.62 -1.17
N THR A 27 -16.09 -44.77 -1.07
CA THR A 27 -15.96 -43.34 -1.28
C THR A 27 -15.05 -42.79 -0.20
N LEU A 28 -13.77 -42.58 -0.52
CA LEU A 28 -12.88 -41.72 0.25
C LEU A 28 -13.49 -40.31 0.20
N ARG A 29 -14.22 -39.93 1.25
CA ARG A 29 -14.55 -38.53 1.48
C ARG A 29 -13.22 -37.81 1.68
N PRO A 30 -12.91 -36.74 0.92
CA PRO A 30 -11.79 -35.87 1.28
C PRO A 30 -12.09 -35.35 2.68
N SER A 31 -11.21 -35.64 3.63
CA SER A 31 -11.23 -35.04 4.96
C SER A 31 -11.15 -33.52 4.76
N SER A 32 -12.22 -32.83 5.12
CA SER A 32 -12.19 -31.39 5.25
C SER A 32 -11.01 -31.02 6.14
N PRO A 33 -10.19 -29.99 5.80
CA PRO A 33 -9.16 -29.53 6.70
C PRO A 33 -9.84 -29.18 8.03
N GLN A 34 -9.45 -29.87 9.10
CA GLN A 34 -9.86 -29.49 10.45
C GLN A 34 -9.35 -28.06 10.66
N MET A 35 -10.26 -27.10 10.69
CA MET A 35 -9.97 -25.76 11.16
C MET A 35 -9.54 -25.88 12.61
N ASP A 36 -8.29 -25.50 12.85
CA ASP A 36 -7.71 -25.41 14.18
C ASP A 36 -8.54 -24.40 15.00
N LYS A 37 -9.31 -24.89 15.97
CA LYS A 37 -10.18 -24.07 16.83
C LYS A 37 -9.34 -23.48 17.95
N GLY A 38 -8.37 -22.59 17.64
CA GLY A 38 -7.50 -22.15 18.72
C GLY A 38 -6.83 -20.81 18.64
N THR A 39 -6.80 -20.16 17.48
CA THR A 39 -6.17 -18.83 17.38
C THR A 39 -7.26 -17.77 17.23
N PRO A 40 -7.39 -16.82 18.17
CA PRO A 40 -8.33 -15.72 17.97
C PRO A 40 -7.92 -14.98 16.72
N ALA A 41 -8.84 -14.85 15.75
CA ALA A 41 -8.64 -14.01 14.59
C ALA A 41 -8.30 -12.60 15.10
N SER A 42 -7.15 -12.09 14.69
CA SER A 42 -6.81 -10.69 14.96
C SER A 42 -7.95 -9.80 14.44
N PRO A 43 -8.34 -8.74 15.15
CA PRO A 43 -9.31 -7.82 14.58
C PRO A 43 -8.79 -7.36 13.21
N PRO A 44 -9.61 -7.38 12.17
CA PRO A 44 -9.18 -7.02 10.84
C PRO A 44 -8.65 -5.58 10.85
N THR A 45 -7.53 -5.35 10.16
CA THR A 45 -7.06 -4.01 9.88
C THR A 45 -8.07 -3.33 8.97
N GLU A 46 -8.61 -2.20 9.40
CA GLU A 46 -9.54 -1.41 8.60
C GLU A 46 -8.85 -0.23 7.93
N HIS A 47 -7.79 0.27 8.55
CA HIS A 47 -7.07 1.45 8.08
C HIS A 47 -5.58 1.16 7.97
N VAL A 48 -4.98 1.68 6.91
CA VAL A 48 -3.53 1.63 6.69
C VAL A 48 -3.02 3.05 6.49
N ILE A 49 -1.94 3.41 7.19
CA ILE A 49 -1.20 4.65 6.98
C ILE A 49 0.16 4.28 6.39
N LEU A 50 0.52 4.92 5.29
CA LEU A 50 1.85 4.84 4.70
C LEU A 50 2.53 6.20 4.81
N PHE A 51 3.52 6.31 5.67
CA PHE A 51 4.44 7.45 5.68
C PHE A 51 5.60 7.19 4.72
N VAL A 52 5.81 8.11 3.81
CA VAL A 52 6.89 8.06 2.84
C VAL A 52 7.84 9.24 3.09
N LEU A 53 9.04 8.92 3.55
CA LEU A 53 10.06 9.89 3.93
C LEU A 53 11.08 10.11 2.80
N GLU A 54 11.99 11.06 2.98
CA GLU A 54 13.19 11.23 2.16
C GLU A 54 14.39 11.50 3.06
N GLY A 55 15.55 10.97 2.64
CA GLY A 55 16.81 11.22 3.34
C GLY A 55 16.85 10.65 4.76
N PHE A 56 16.24 9.48 4.96
CA PHE A 56 16.15 8.82 6.24
C PHE A 56 16.92 7.47 6.24
N SER A 57 17.63 7.20 7.31
CA SER A 57 18.38 5.97 7.54
C SER A 57 18.30 5.52 8.99
N GLN A 58 18.88 4.37 9.31
CA GLN A 58 19.05 3.94 10.70
C GLN A 58 19.88 4.95 11.52
N GLU A 59 20.86 5.58 10.90
CA GLU A 59 21.73 6.58 11.51
C GLU A 59 20.93 7.81 11.99
N SER A 60 19.89 8.19 11.22
CA SER A 60 19.00 9.31 11.54
C SER A 60 18.30 9.20 12.91
N LEU A 61 18.21 7.98 13.48
CA LEU A 61 17.61 7.77 14.81
C LEU A 61 18.56 8.08 15.96
N LYS A 62 19.86 8.18 15.70
CA LYS A 62 20.84 8.46 16.73
C LYS A 62 20.58 9.80 17.40
N GLY A 63 20.82 9.85 18.71
CA GLY A 63 20.57 11.05 19.51
C GLY A 63 19.09 11.32 19.82
N GLY A 64 18.19 10.35 19.59
CA GLY A 64 16.78 10.47 19.96
C GLY A 64 16.01 11.51 19.16
N THR A 65 16.38 11.73 17.90
CA THR A 65 15.77 12.73 17.02
C THR A 65 14.33 12.38 16.64
N MET A 66 13.99 11.09 16.58
CA MET A 66 12.69 10.58 16.12
C MET A 66 12.09 9.58 17.12
N PRO A 67 11.59 10.04 18.28
CA PRO A 67 11.07 9.15 19.32
C PRO A 67 9.81 8.39 18.90
N THR A 68 8.91 9.01 18.13
CA THR A 68 7.70 8.36 17.62
C THR A 68 8.03 7.21 16.68
N LEU A 69 8.92 7.46 15.72
CA LEU A 69 9.36 6.43 14.78
C LEU A 69 10.13 5.31 15.49
N SER A 70 10.97 5.67 16.47
CA SER A 70 11.68 4.68 17.32
C SER A 70 10.71 3.77 18.08
N LYS A 71 9.57 4.31 18.52
CA LYS A 71 8.51 3.52 19.15
C LYS A 71 7.84 2.58 18.13
N LEU A 72 7.48 3.07 16.93
CA LEU A 72 6.89 2.23 15.88
C LEU A 72 7.83 1.07 15.50
N ILE A 73 9.14 1.31 15.41
CA ILE A 73 10.14 0.27 15.14
C ILE A 73 10.19 -0.77 16.27
N LYS A 74 10.21 -0.32 17.51
CA LYS A 74 10.25 -1.20 18.69
C LYS A 74 8.99 -2.07 18.79
N GLU A 75 7.84 -1.51 18.43
CA GLU A 75 6.52 -2.16 18.50
C GLU A 75 6.14 -2.85 17.19
N GLY A 76 7.03 -2.93 16.21
CA GLY A 76 6.75 -3.43 14.87
C GLY A 76 7.82 -4.35 14.30
N SER A 77 7.83 -4.44 12.99
CA SER A 77 8.79 -5.19 12.17
C SER A 77 9.60 -4.23 11.31
N VAL A 78 10.88 -4.46 11.14
CA VAL A 78 11.79 -3.54 10.43
C VAL A 78 12.83 -4.28 9.60
N THR A 79 13.11 -3.72 8.41
CA THR A 79 14.37 -3.93 7.69
C THR A 79 14.99 -2.59 7.33
N TRP A 80 16.32 -2.52 7.38
CA TRP A 80 17.09 -1.33 7.01
C TRP A 80 17.65 -1.42 5.58
N SER A 81 17.37 -2.52 4.91
CA SER A 81 17.97 -2.88 3.62
C SER A 81 16.92 -3.24 2.57
N ALA A 82 15.76 -2.62 2.61
CA ALA A 82 14.80 -2.79 1.52
C ALA A 82 15.39 -2.22 0.23
N THR A 83 15.27 -2.98 -0.85
CA THR A 83 15.80 -2.60 -2.16
C THR A 83 14.90 -1.54 -2.80
N GLY A 84 15.47 -0.39 -3.13
CA GLY A 84 14.81 0.67 -3.87
C GLY A 84 14.67 0.38 -5.37
N VAL A 85 14.33 1.40 -6.14
CA VAL A 85 14.23 1.31 -7.61
C VAL A 85 15.32 2.14 -8.28
N ASN A 86 15.54 1.89 -9.56
CA ASN A 86 16.46 2.65 -10.40
C ASN A 86 15.69 3.26 -11.60
N PRO A 87 15.77 4.56 -11.87
CA PRO A 87 16.53 5.58 -11.12
C PRO A 87 15.92 5.88 -9.74
N PRO A 88 16.75 6.21 -8.73
CA PRO A 88 16.31 6.49 -7.36
C PRO A 88 15.74 7.91 -7.24
N LEU A 89 14.76 8.24 -8.05
CA LEU A 89 14.11 9.53 -8.11
C LEU A 89 12.76 9.49 -7.38
N ARG A 90 12.35 10.63 -6.83
CA ARG A 90 11.12 10.77 -6.05
C ARG A 90 9.89 10.20 -6.76
N LEU A 91 9.61 10.71 -7.96
CA LEU A 91 8.41 10.34 -8.70
C LEU A 91 8.42 8.88 -9.18
N PRO A 92 9.50 8.34 -9.82
CA PRO A 92 9.59 6.93 -10.18
C PRO A 92 9.47 5.99 -8.98
N THR A 93 10.14 6.32 -7.86
CA THR A 93 10.10 5.49 -6.65
C THR A 93 8.71 5.44 -6.04
N MET A 94 8.03 6.60 -5.93
CA MET A 94 6.65 6.64 -5.42
C MET A 94 5.70 5.89 -6.36
N ALA A 95 5.86 6.03 -7.68
CA ALA A 95 5.08 5.28 -8.67
C ALA A 95 5.22 3.76 -8.46
N SER A 96 6.45 3.29 -8.26
CA SER A 96 6.72 1.87 -7.99
C SER A 96 6.08 1.38 -6.68
N ILE A 97 6.09 2.19 -5.62
CA ILE A 97 5.45 1.87 -4.34
C ILE A 97 3.95 1.65 -4.50
N ILE A 98 3.27 2.54 -5.21
CA ILE A 98 1.80 2.51 -5.30
C ILE A 98 1.28 1.60 -6.40
N THR A 99 2.10 1.27 -7.41
CA THR A 99 1.70 0.37 -8.52
C THR A 99 2.20 -1.06 -8.35
N GLY A 100 3.11 -1.31 -7.38
CA GLY A 100 3.66 -2.65 -7.15
C GLY A 100 4.46 -3.22 -8.33
N VAL A 101 4.94 -2.36 -9.25
CA VAL A 101 5.73 -2.78 -10.42
C VAL A 101 6.97 -1.90 -10.60
N PRO A 102 8.00 -2.39 -11.31
CA PRO A 102 9.20 -1.61 -11.58
C PRO A 102 8.97 -0.48 -12.59
N VAL A 103 9.95 0.42 -12.69
CA VAL A 103 9.90 1.64 -13.51
C VAL A 103 9.57 1.35 -14.98
N GLU A 104 10.10 0.27 -15.53
CA GLU A 104 9.90 -0.13 -16.93
C GLU A 104 8.44 -0.47 -17.23
N LYS A 105 7.72 -0.98 -16.24
CA LYS A 105 6.30 -1.35 -16.39
C LYS A 105 5.36 -0.17 -16.21
N HIS A 106 5.51 0.60 -15.12
CA HIS A 106 4.65 1.78 -14.94
C HIS A 106 5.03 2.96 -15.85
N GLY A 107 6.25 2.97 -16.39
CA GLY A 107 6.70 3.90 -17.42
C GLY A 107 7.03 5.31 -16.91
N ILE A 108 6.95 5.59 -15.63
CA ILE A 108 7.33 6.87 -15.03
C ILE A 108 8.85 6.87 -14.77
N ASN A 109 9.62 7.52 -15.63
CA ASN A 109 11.08 7.60 -15.54
C ASN A 109 11.61 9.04 -15.46
N TRP A 110 10.75 10.00 -15.11
CA TRP A 110 11.07 11.43 -14.95
C TRP A 110 10.67 11.89 -13.54
N ASN A 111 11.08 13.11 -13.16
CA ASN A 111 10.95 13.59 -11.77
C ASN A 111 10.31 14.98 -11.65
N SER A 112 9.45 15.35 -12.58
CA SER A 112 8.68 16.60 -12.63
C SER A 112 7.23 16.31 -12.92
N PHE A 113 6.33 17.24 -12.58
CA PHE A 113 4.97 17.17 -13.05
C PHE A 113 4.89 17.56 -14.52
N GLU A 114 4.49 16.61 -15.37
CA GLU A 114 4.37 16.80 -16.82
C GLU A 114 3.04 16.22 -17.31
N PHE A 115 2.00 17.03 -17.31
CA PHE A 115 0.64 16.59 -17.68
C PHE A 115 0.57 15.85 -19.02
N SER A 116 1.35 16.29 -20.00
CA SER A 116 1.41 15.67 -21.34
C SER A 116 1.94 14.25 -21.37
N ARG A 117 2.69 13.82 -20.36
CA ARG A 117 3.22 12.46 -20.24
C ARG A 117 2.22 11.46 -19.68
N GLY A 118 1.09 11.94 -19.13
CA GLY A 118 0.04 11.09 -18.58
C GLY A 118 0.40 10.46 -17.25
N TYR A 119 -0.34 9.43 -16.88
CA TYR A 119 -0.26 8.73 -15.59
C TYR A 119 0.53 7.41 -15.70
N PRO A 120 0.86 6.74 -14.56
CA PRO A 120 1.42 5.40 -14.59
C PRO A 120 0.58 4.46 -15.45
N ARG A 121 1.23 3.61 -16.25
CA ARG A 121 0.56 2.63 -17.11
C ARG A 121 -0.07 1.48 -16.32
N ALA A 122 0.56 1.15 -15.18
CA ALA A 122 0.05 0.13 -14.29
C ALA A 122 -1.00 0.72 -13.34
N PRO A 123 -2.06 -0.03 -13.01
CA PRO A 123 -3.01 0.36 -11.97
C PRO A 123 -2.32 0.46 -10.60
N SER A 124 -2.76 1.40 -9.78
CA SER A 124 -2.24 1.64 -8.44
C SER A 124 -3.05 0.94 -7.37
N VAL A 125 -2.57 0.95 -6.14
CA VAL A 125 -3.34 0.52 -4.95
C VAL A 125 -4.67 1.27 -4.87
N PHE A 126 -4.71 2.55 -5.26
CA PHE A 126 -5.93 3.37 -5.21
C PHE A 126 -6.99 2.86 -6.16
N ASP A 127 -6.60 2.50 -7.41
CA ASP A 127 -7.52 1.93 -8.40
C ASP A 127 -8.16 0.62 -7.89
N TYR A 128 -7.38 -0.21 -7.20
CA TYR A 128 -7.89 -1.49 -6.67
C TYR A 128 -8.72 -1.34 -5.41
N LEU A 129 -8.44 -0.36 -4.56
CA LEU A 129 -9.26 -0.07 -3.40
C LEU A 129 -10.67 0.36 -3.82
N ASP A 130 -10.76 1.20 -4.83
CA ASP A 130 -12.04 1.62 -5.40
C ASP A 130 -12.82 0.43 -5.98
N LEU A 131 -12.19 -0.39 -6.83
CA LEU A 131 -12.78 -1.59 -7.40
C LEU A 131 -13.17 -2.65 -6.36
N SER A 132 -12.59 -2.62 -5.17
CA SER A 132 -12.84 -3.59 -4.09
C SER A 132 -14.04 -3.25 -3.19
N GLY A 133 -14.99 -2.48 -3.67
CA GLY A 133 -16.22 -2.13 -2.96
C GLY A 133 -16.19 -0.76 -2.29
N GLY A 134 -15.53 0.23 -2.91
CA GLY A 134 -15.58 1.62 -2.48
C GLY A 134 -14.79 1.86 -1.19
N ARG A 135 -13.54 1.42 -1.15
CA ARG A 135 -12.62 1.73 -0.06
C ARG A 135 -11.91 3.04 -0.36
N ASP A 136 -12.19 4.04 0.45
CA ASP A 136 -11.64 5.38 0.26
C ASP A 136 -10.13 5.43 0.53
N SER A 137 -9.44 6.25 -0.25
CA SER A 137 -8.03 6.53 -0.07
C SER A 137 -7.77 8.04 -0.10
N ALA A 138 -6.77 8.48 0.66
CA ALA A 138 -6.36 9.87 0.69
C ALA A 138 -4.84 10.00 0.57
N ILE A 139 -4.39 10.99 -0.19
CA ILE A 139 -2.99 11.25 -0.48
C ILE A 139 -2.64 12.67 -0.10
N PHE A 140 -1.57 12.83 0.70
CA PHE A 140 -1.04 14.12 1.08
C PHE A 140 0.45 14.22 0.71
N PHE A 141 0.72 14.83 -0.43
CA PHE A 141 2.07 15.00 -0.96
C PHE A 141 2.62 16.40 -0.67
N MET A 142 3.90 16.49 -0.31
CA MET A 142 4.62 17.75 -0.13
C MET A 142 5.50 18.11 -1.33
N ASP A 143 5.30 17.50 -2.48
CA ASP A 143 6.07 17.77 -3.69
C ASP A 143 5.17 17.72 -4.93
N GLU A 144 5.29 18.74 -5.79
CA GLU A 144 4.44 18.86 -6.96
C GLU A 144 4.66 17.76 -8.01
N SER A 145 5.87 17.20 -8.08
CA SER A 145 6.15 16.12 -9.04
C SER A 145 5.22 14.92 -8.84
N LEU A 146 4.78 14.69 -7.59
CA LEU A 146 3.90 13.60 -7.24
C LEU A 146 2.43 13.79 -7.70
N TYR A 147 2.07 14.98 -8.23
CA TYR A 147 0.77 15.17 -8.90
C TYR A 147 0.57 14.21 -10.08
N GLN A 148 1.67 13.77 -10.68
CA GLN A 148 1.63 12.79 -11.76
C GLN A 148 0.96 11.47 -11.36
N LEU A 149 0.87 11.18 -10.06
CA LEU A 149 0.32 9.95 -9.50
C LEU A 149 -1.13 10.10 -9.03
N ALA A 150 -1.57 11.33 -8.82
CA ALA A 150 -2.94 11.63 -8.41
C ALA A 150 -3.84 11.71 -9.63
N ARG A 151 -4.39 10.58 -10.05
CA ARG A 151 -5.44 10.59 -11.07
C ARG A 151 -6.65 11.37 -10.56
N PRO A 152 -7.38 12.08 -11.42
CA PRO A 152 -8.63 12.73 -11.04
C PRO A 152 -9.74 11.69 -10.83
N GLU A 153 -9.55 10.82 -9.85
CA GLU A 153 -10.52 9.81 -9.47
C GLU A 153 -11.47 10.35 -8.40
N PRO A 154 -12.77 10.00 -8.44
CA PRO A 154 -13.73 10.54 -7.47
C PRO A 154 -13.51 10.04 -6.04
N TYR A 155 -12.65 9.02 -5.85
CA TYR A 155 -12.47 8.33 -4.57
C TYR A 155 -11.12 8.59 -3.89
N THR A 156 -10.26 9.40 -4.51
CA THR A 156 -8.96 9.77 -3.91
C THR A 156 -8.94 11.27 -3.65
N ASP A 157 -9.00 11.63 -2.39
CA ASP A 157 -8.79 13.02 -1.97
C ASP A 157 -7.32 13.26 -1.72
N TYR A 158 -6.82 14.41 -2.21
CA TYR A 158 -5.45 14.81 -1.99
C TYR A 158 -5.35 16.30 -1.68
N GLN A 159 -4.40 16.63 -0.84
CA GLN A 159 -3.98 18.00 -0.58
C GLN A 159 -2.50 18.09 -0.84
N MET A 160 -2.10 19.05 -1.66
CA MET A 160 -0.71 19.20 -2.06
C MET A 160 -0.17 20.57 -1.77
N CYS A 161 1.13 20.59 -1.62
CA CYS A 161 1.92 21.80 -1.65
C CYS A 161 2.60 21.92 -3.01
N GLY A 162 2.29 22.90 -3.75
CA GLY A 162 2.86 23.16 -5.08
C GLY A 162 3.07 24.66 -5.29
N PRO A 163 3.30 25.09 -6.52
CA PRO A 163 3.55 26.51 -6.84
C PRO A 163 2.49 27.47 -6.33
N LEU A 164 1.25 26.99 -6.22
CA LEU A 164 0.12 27.78 -5.70
C LEU A 164 0.01 27.74 -4.16
N LYS A 165 0.82 26.93 -3.48
CA LYS A 165 0.88 26.78 -2.02
C LYS A 165 2.35 26.68 -1.58
N PRO A 166 3.13 27.77 -1.67
CA PRO A 166 4.58 27.73 -1.44
C PRO A 166 4.98 27.39 0.00
N GLU A 167 4.10 27.62 0.97
CA GLU A 167 4.35 27.32 2.37
C GLU A 167 3.96 25.87 2.68
N CYS A 168 4.83 24.96 2.30
CA CYS A 168 4.64 23.55 2.57
C CYS A 168 5.63 23.07 3.64
N SER A 169 5.12 22.89 4.85
CA SER A 169 5.86 22.30 5.96
C SER A 169 5.16 21.02 6.44
N PRO A 170 5.84 20.16 7.21
CA PRO A 170 5.21 19.01 7.85
C PRO A 170 3.99 19.39 8.69
N GLU A 171 4.00 20.53 9.38
CA GLU A 171 2.86 21.03 10.15
C GLU A 171 1.67 21.40 9.25
N ARG A 172 1.93 21.99 8.09
CA ARG A 172 0.89 22.34 7.13
C ARG A 172 0.18 21.11 6.57
N ILE A 173 0.93 20.04 6.25
CA ILE A 173 0.35 18.76 5.83
C ILE A 173 -0.53 18.17 6.93
N VAL A 174 -0.08 18.16 8.18
CA VAL A 174 -0.88 17.71 9.32
C VAL A 174 -2.18 18.51 9.43
N ALA A 175 -2.12 19.84 9.27
CA ALA A 175 -3.30 20.69 9.30
C ALA A 175 -4.31 20.32 8.19
N TYR A 176 -3.84 19.98 6.99
CA TYR A 176 -4.71 19.53 5.89
C TYR A 176 -5.33 18.16 6.19
N ILE A 177 -4.56 17.21 6.72
CA ILE A 177 -5.08 15.90 7.16
C ILE A 177 -6.15 16.08 8.24
N GLN A 178 -5.89 16.92 9.23
CA GLN A 178 -6.84 17.21 10.28
C GLN A 178 -8.13 17.88 9.74
N GLN A 179 -8.01 18.76 8.75
CA GLN A 179 -9.17 19.35 8.09
C GLN A 179 -9.96 18.30 7.30
N TYR A 180 -9.28 17.40 6.61
CA TYR A 180 -9.91 16.29 5.90
C TYR A 180 -10.71 15.40 6.85
N PHE A 181 -10.10 14.96 7.97
CA PHE A 181 -10.79 14.13 8.96
C PHE A 181 -12.02 14.83 9.55
N ARG A 182 -11.90 16.11 9.90
CA ARG A 182 -13.09 16.88 10.38
C ARG A 182 -14.21 16.92 9.37
N LYS A 183 -13.93 17.01 8.08
CA LYS A 183 -14.95 16.97 7.04
C LYS A 183 -15.54 15.58 6.86
N ALA A 184 -14.71 14.56 6.84
CA ALA A 184 -15.15 13.17 6.71
C ALA A 184 -16.07 12.74 7.88
N THR A 185 -15.75 13.14 9.12
CA THR A 185 -16.56 12.81 10.30
C THR A 185 -17.80 13.68 10.47
N SER A 186 -17.81 14.89 9.88
CA SER A 186 -19.00 15.78 9.97
C SER A 186 -20.07 15.51 8.91
N GLY A 187 -19.84 14.56 8.00
CA GLY A 187 -20.74 14.29 6.89
C GLY A 187 -20.79 15.40 5.82
N HIS A 188 -19.86 16.37 5.88
CA HIS A 188 -19.74 17.44 4.90
C HIS A 188 -18.77 17.04 3.80
N GLY A 189 -19.29 16.76 2.61
CA GLY A 189 -18.50 16.51 1.41
C GLY A 189 -18.20 17.78 0.60
N TYR A 190 -17.34 17.66 -0.39
CA TYR A 190 -17.19 18.65 -1.45
C TYR A 190 -18.20 18.35 -2.57
N GLY A 191 -19.14 19.29 -2.78
CA GLY A 191 -20.15 19.10 -3.82
C GLY A 191 -21.08 17.92 -3.52
N HIS A 192 -21.15 16.94 -4.43
CA HIS A 192 -21.97 15.75 -4.29
C HIS A 192 -21.24 14.54 -3.67
N ALA A 193 -19.94 14.66 -3.41
CA ALA A 193 -19.16 13.59 -2.82
C ALA A 193 -19.17 13.68 -1.30
N ILE A 194 -19.58 12.62 -0.63
CA ILE A 194 -19.45 12.46 0.82
C ILE A 194 -18.00 11.99 1.06
N LEU A 195 -17.24 12.76 1.83
CA LEU A 195 -15.93 12.32 2.26
C LEU A 195 -16.06 11.23 3.32
N SER A 196 -15.33 10.15 3.15
CA SER A 196 -15.25 9.06 4.12
C SER A 196 -13.88 9.03 4.80
N LEU A 197 -13.81 8.37 5.95
CA LEU A 197 -12.53 8.10 6.60
C LEU A 197 -11.69 7.15 5.72
N PRO A 198 -10.42 7.47 5.45
CA PRO A 198 -9.63 6.72 4.47
C PRO A 198 -9.27 5.35 5.01
N HIS A 199 -9.51 4.31 4.23
CA HIS A 199 -8.98 2.97 4.47
C HIS A 199 -7.46 2.93 4.18
N PHE A 200 -7.00 3.79 3.26
CA PHE A 200 -5.58 3.94 2.95
C PHE A 200 -5.20 5.42 2.89
N LEU A 201 -4.32 5.84 3.80
CA LEU A 201 -3.76 7.18 3.85
C LEU A 201 -2.29 7.15 3.48
N VAL A 202 -1.88 7.94 2.49
CA VAL A 202 -0.47 8.14 2.14
C VAL A 202 -0.05 9.56 2.51
N VAL A 203 1.03 9.67 3.29
CA VAL A 203 1.60 10.94 3.74
C VAL A 203 3.07 11.01 3.34
N HIS A 204 3.40 11.93 2.43
CA HIS A 204 4.76 12.18 1.98
C HIS A 204 5.41 13.31 2.79
N LEU A 205 6.56 13.04 3.41
CA LEU A 205 7.29 13.97 4.28
C LEU A 205 8.77 14.06 3.84
N PRO A 206 9.10 14.91 2.85
CA PRO A 206 10.45 15.01 2.27
C PRO A 206 11.38 15.93 3.04
N GLU A 207 10.95 16.59 4.11
CA GLU A 207 11.65 17.71 4.73
C GLU A 207 13.08 17.37 5.17
N ALA A 208 13.30 16.19 5.75
CA ALA A 208 14.65 15.76 6.15
C ALA A 208 15.58 15.65 4.94
N GLY A 209 15.12 15.05 3.83
CA GLY A 209 15.89 14.97 2.59
C GLY A 209 16.21 16.34 2.01
N ARG A 210 15.22 17.24 1.92
CA ARG A 210 15.39 18.61 1.42
C ARG A 210 16.44 19.38 2.22
N VAL A 211 16.37 19.29 3.55
CA VAL A 211 17.31 20.00 4.44
C VAL A 211 18.68 19.34 4.40
N GLY A 212 18.76 18.00 4.36
CA GLY A 212 20.01 17.25 4.22
C GLY A 212 20.79 17.66 2.97
N VAL A 213 20.12 17.76 1.81
CA VAL A 213 20.68 18.22 0.54
C VAL A 213 21.13 19.67 0.60
N SER A 214 20.31 20.56 1.16
CA SER A 214 20.57 22.01 1.12
C SER A 214 21.51 22.52 2.20
N ARG A 215 21.57 21.85 3.38
CA ARG A 215 22.33 22.28 4.56
C ARG A 215 23.39 21.28 5.01
N GLY A 216 23.38 20.08 4.42
CA GLY A 216 24.27 18.97 4.79
C GLY A 216 23.65 18.02 5.81
N TRP A 217 23.95 16.75 5.65
CA TRP A 217 23.39 15.64 6.44
C TRP A 217 23.87 15.59 7.90
N ALA A 218 25.02 16.19 8.20
CA ALA A 218 25.52 16.34 9.57
C ALA A 218 25.07 17.63 10.27
N SER A 219 24.30 18.50 9.59
CA SER A 219 23.91 19.81 10.09
C SER A 219 22.96 19.74 11.28
N LYS A 220 22.87 20.84 12.03
CA LYS A 220 21.87 21.00 13.09
C LYS A 220 20.45 21.10 12.48
N GLU A 221 20.36 21.74 11.33
CA GLU A 221 19.13 21.93 10.58
C GLU A 221 18.53 20.59 10.10
N TYR A 222 19.38 19.68 9.64
CA TYR A 222 18.92 18.33 9.27
C TYR A 222 18.35 17.57 10.49
N ARG A 223 19.01 17.63 11.64
CA ARG A 223 18.48 17.02 12.87
C ARG A 223 17.16 17.66 13.33
N GLU A 224 17.00 18.97 13.13
CA GLU A 224 15.74 19.64 13.41
C GLU A 224 14.63 19.21 12.43
N ALA A 225 14.96 19.08 11.14
CA ALA A 225 14.03 18.55 10.14
C ALA A 225 13.55 17.13 10.49
N LEU A 226 14.44 16.24 10.97
CA LEU A 226 14.05 14.93 11.47
C LEU A 226 13.03 15.00 12.62
N ARG A 227 13.23 15.93 13.58
CA ARG A 227 12.27 16.14 14.68
C ARG A 227 10.92 16.66 14.16
N MET A 228 10.93 17.55 13.16
CA MET A 228 9.70 18.06 12.55
C MET A 228 8.93 16.94 11.83
N VAL A 229 9.63 16.06 11.11
CA VAL A 229 9.05 14.88 10.47
C VAL A 229 8.45 13.93 11.52
N ASP A 230 9.19 13.62 12.59
CA ASP A 230 8.69 12.75 13.67
C ASP A 230 7.46 13.33 14.37
N LYS A 231 7.46 14.64 14.62
CA LYS A 231 6.30 15.36 15.18
C LYS A 231 5.08 15.27 14.25
N ALA A 232 5.29 15.38 12.94
CA ALA A 232 4.20 15.23 11.96
C ALA A 232 3.64 13.79 11.99
N ILE A 233 4.50 12.77 12.01
CA ILE A 233 4.08 11.36 12.16
C ILE A 233 3.24 11.21 13.43
N ASN A 234 3.75 11.68 14.58
CA ASN A 234 3.00 11.62 15.84
C ASN A 234 1.63 12.30 15.74
N SER A 235 1.58 13.48 15.15
CA SER A 235 0.34 14.25 15.02
C SER A 235 -0.71 13.52 14.18
N VAL A 236 -0.31 12.84 13.10
CA VAL A 236 -1.22 12.01 12.30
C VAL A 236 -1.72 10.81 13.11
N LEU A 237 -0.84 10.15 13.87
CA LEU A 237 -1.25 9.04 14.75
C LEU A 237 -2.23 9.50 15.84
N GLU A 238 -2.03 10.70 16.41
CA GLU A 238 -2.97 11.26 17.40
C GLU A 238 -4.33 11.61 16.77
N ILE A 239 -4.41 12.00 15.48
CA ILE A 239 -5.70 12.15 14.75
C ILE A 239 -6.42 10.79 14.72
N TYR A 240 -5.74 9.70 14.31
CA TYR A 240 -6.34 8.37 14.29
C TYR A 240 -6.74 7.87 15.67
N LYS A 241 -6.02 8.27 16.70
CA LYS A 241 -6.34 7.93 18.08
C LYS A 241 -7.56 8.71 18.59
N SER A 242 -7.69 10.00 18.26
CA SER A 242 -8.84 10.81 18.64
C SER A 242 -10.14 10.36 17.98
N GLU A 243 -10.06 9.73 16.80
CA GLU A 243 -11.19 9.15 16.08
C GLU A 243 -11.43 7.66 16.43
N ASP A 244 -10.74 7.11 17.45
CA ASP A 244 -10.79 5.69 17.87
C ASP A 244 -10.44 4.67 16.75
N LEU A 245 -9.65 5.09 15.76
CA LEU A 245 -9.23 4.26 14.63
C LEU A 245 -7.92 3.53 14.88
N ILE A 246 -7.07 4.03 15.76
CA ILE A 246 -5.68 3.53 15.91
C ILE A 246 -5.60 2.03 16.24
N LYS A 247 -6.58 1.49 16.97
CA LYS A 247 -6.65 0.06 17.33
C LYS A 247 -6.99 -0.85 16.15
N ARG A 248 -7.38 -0.27 15.02
CA ARG A 248 -7.72 -0.97 13.77
C ARG A 248 -6.82 -0.50 12.61
N THR A 249 -5.68 0.12 12.96
CA THR A 249 -4.76 0.73 12.00
C THR A 249 -3.42 0.01 11.99
N THR A 250 -2.92 -0.23 10.78
CA THR A 250 -1.53 -0.64 10.53
C THR A 250 -0.78 0.53 9.90
N VAL A 251 0.44 0.74 10.34
CA VAL A 251 1.30 1.84 9.90
C VAL A 251 2.52 1.27 9.18
N PHE A 252 2.76 1.76 7.98
CA PHE A 252 4.00 1.52 7.23
C PHE A 252 4.82 2.80 7.15
N VAL A 253 6.13 2.68 7.22
CA VAL A 253 7.07 3.79 7.01
C VAL A 253 8.17 3.31 6.09
N THR A 254 8.41 4.05 5.01
CA THR A 254 9.54 3.81 4.10
C THR A 254 10.13 5.13 3.64
N SER A 255 11.16 5.09 2.81
CA SER A 255 11.81 6.30 2.30
C SER A 255 12.02 6.22 0.80
N LEU A 256 11.84 7.34 0.09
CA LEU A 256 12.13 7.42 -1.35
C LEU A 256 13.64 7.49 -1.61
N SER A 257 14.43 7.97 -0.62
CA SER A 257 15.88 8.03 -0.69
C SER A 257 16.49 7.75 0.67
N ALA A 258 17.69 7.20 0.68
CA ALA A 258 18.51 7.09 1.88
C ALA A 258 19.09 8.46 2.30
N GLU A 259 19.61 8.55 3.52
CA GLU A 259 20.48 9.65 3.95
C GLU A 259 21.69 9.74 3.03
N GLY A 260 22.04 10.93 2.60
CA GLY A 260 23.11 11.16 1.63
C GLY A 260 22.66 11.21 0.17
N VAL A 261 21.41 10.88 -0.14
CA VAL A 261 20.90 10.81 -1.51
C VAL A 261 19.83 11.86 -1.76
N ASP A 262 19.97 12.62 -2.85
CA ASP A 262 18.99 13.59 -3.33
C ASP A 262 17.94 12.92 -4.21
N ALA A 263 16.73 12.70 -3.68
CA ALA A 263 15.59 12.17 -4.45
C ALA A 263 15.08 13.14 -5.54
N GLY A 264 15.50 14.41 -5.49
CA GLY A 264 15.18 15.42 -6.49
C GLY A 264 16.04 15.35 -7.74
N ARG A 265 17.22 14.75 -7.69
CA ARG A 265 18.20 14.69 -8.78
C ARG A 265 18.65 13.29 -9.07
N GLN A 266 18.82 13.00 -10.35
CA GLN A 266 19.45 11.75 -10.78
C GLN A 266 20.95 11.85 -10.52
N GLU A 267 21.40 11.24 -9.45
CA GLU A 267 22.82 11.01 -9.19
C GLU A 267 23.24 9.65 -9.74
N ALA A 268 24.46 9.57 -10.25
CA ALA A 268 25.03 8.29 -10.65
C ALA A 268 25.35 7.49 -9.38
N THR A 269 24.39 6.71 -8.92
CA THR A 269 24.60 5.76 -7.81
C THR A 269 25.14 4.46 -8.35
N ASN A 270 26.26 3.99 -7.81
CA ASN A 270 26.78 2.66 -8.10
C ASN A 270 25.94 1.63 -7.32
N GLY A 271 24.92 1.07 -7.99
CA GLY A 271 24.06 0.02 -7.43
C GLY A 271 22.62 0.46 -7.14
N THR A 272 21.83 -0.50 -6.73
CA THR A 272 20.43 -0.25 -6.33
C THR A 272 20.43 0.36 -4.92
N PRO A 273 19.71 1.49 -4.71
CA PRO A 273 19.64 2.10 -3.40
C PRO A 273 18.95 1.16 -2.40
N VAL A 274 19.35 1.27 -1.14
CA VAL A 274 18.68 0.61 -0.03
C VAL A 274 18.04 1.64 0.87
N VAL A 275 16.84 1.34 1.35
CA VAL A 275 16.05 2.24 2.18
C VAL A 275 15.43 1.48 3.36
N PRO A 276 15.08 2.18 4.46
CA PRO A 276 14.34 1.58 5.56
C PRO A 276 12.93 1.19 5.15
N TRP A 277 12.44 0.09 5.71
CA TRP A 277 11.05 -0.34 5.58
C TRP A 277 10.54 -0.88 6.91
N ILE A 278 9.48 -0.30 7.43
CA ILE A 278 8.95 -0.51 8.77
C ILE A 278 7.47 -0.77 8.68
N ALA A 279 6.96 -1.73 9.46
CA ALA A 279 5.55 -1.99 9.66
C ALA A 279 5.24 -2.07 11.15
N SER A 280 4.15 -1.47 11.61
CA SER A 280 3.74 -1.47 13.02
C SER A 280 2.22 -1.39 13.15
N GLY A 281 1.67 -1.82 14.27
CA GLY A 281 0.24 -1.76 14.54
C GLY A 281 -0.46 -3.11 14.43
N VAL A 282 -1.74 -3.07 14.06
CA VAL A 282 -2.60 -4.27 14.08
C VAL A 282 -2.07 -5.36 13.16
N GLY A 283 -2.00 -6.60 13.68
CA GLY A 283 -1.60 -7.78 12.93
C GLY A 283 -0.09 -7.90 12.64
N ILE A 284 0.72 -6.92 13.09
CA ILE A 284 2.17 -6.90 12.83
C ILE A 284 2.94 -7.47 14.02
N LYS A 285 3.96 -8.27 13.75
CA LYS A 285 4.88 -8.80 14.77
C LYS A 285 5.64 -7.68 15.46
N HIS A 286 5.78 -7.79 16.77
CA HIS A 286 6.47 -6.81 17.61
C HIS A 286 7.98 -7.13 17.72
N GLY A 287 8.81 -6.10 17.64
CA GLY A 287 10.27 -6.20 17.83
C GLY A 287 10.93 -7.16 16.84
N HIS A 288 10.38 -7.29 15.64
CA HIS A 288 10.81 -8.27 14.66
C HIS A 288 11.73 -7.65 13.61
N ALA A 289 12.92 -8.24 13.44
CA ALA A 289 13.78 -7.94 12.31
C ALA A 289 13.33 -8.78 11.11
N ILE A 290 13.07 -8.15 9.97
CA ILE A 290 12.66 -8.83 8.75
C ILE A 290 13.91 -9.42 8.10
N HIS A 291 13.91 -10.72 7.83
CA HIS A 291 15.04 -11.47 7.28
C HIS A 291 14.88 -11.76 5.79
N GLN A 292 13.64 -11.90 5.31
CA GLN A 292 13.42 -12.05 3.87
C GLN A 292 13.82 -10.78 3.11
N PRO A 293 14.33 -10.89 1.88
CA PRO A 293 14.54 -9.73 1.03
C PRO A 293 13.22 -8.95 0.82
N VAL A 294 13.27 -7.64 1.02
CA VAL A 294 12.15 -6.72 0.78
C VAL A 294 12.54 -5.76 -0.33
N SER A 295 11.67 -5.58 -1.30
CA SER A 295 11.74 -4.50 -2.27
C SER A 295 10.72 -3.43 -1.92
N ILE A 296 11.03 -2.17 -2.21
CA ILE A 296 10.10 -1.05 -1.97
C ILE A 296 8.78 -1.22 -2.75
N ILE A 297 8.81 -1.93 -3.90
CA ILE A 297 7.61 -2.25 -4.67
C ILE A 297 6.66 -3.19 -3.91
N ASP A 298 7.17 -3.98 -2.97
CA ASP A 298 6.37 -4.91 -2.16
C ASP A 298 5.39 -4.19 -1.22
N THR A 299 5.58 -2.88 -1.05
CA THR A 299 4.74 -2.05 -0.19
C THR A 299 3.28 -2.09 -0.63
N GLY A 300 3.00 -1.91 -1.93
CA GLY A 300 1.63 -1.95 -2.47
C GLY A 300 0.92 -3.27 -2.19
N ALA A 301 1.59 -4.39 -2.51
CA ALA A 301 1.06 -5.73 -2.25
C ALA A 301 0.84 -6.00 -0.75
N THR A 302 1.74 -5.49 0.10
CA THR A 302 1.62 -5.64 1.56
C THR A 302 0.46 -4.82 2.12
N VAL A 303 0.21 -3.62 1.59
CA VAL A 303 -0.97 -2.80 1.93
C VAL A 303 -2.26 -3.55 1.58
N MET A 304 -2.37 -4.07 0.35
CA MET A 304 -3.53 -4.87 -0.08
C MET A 304 -3.76 -6.07 0.85
N ARG A 305 -2.70 -6.82 1.11
CA ARG A 305 -2.72 -7.97 2.02
C ARG A 305 -3.18 -7.59 3.43
N THR A 306 -2.71 -6.45 3.95
CA THR A 306 -3.07 -5.91 5.27
C THR A 306 -4.56 -5.58 5.37
N LEU A 307 -5.14 -5.05 4.29
CA LEU A 307 -6.57 -4.75 4.18
C LEU A 307 -7.43 -5.98 3.86
N GLY A 308 -6.85 -7.18 3.81
CA GLY A 308 -7.57 -8.41 3.50
C GLY A 308 -7.93 -8.56 2.02
N LEU A 309 -7.25 -7.84 1.16
CA LEU A 309 -7.45 -7.86 -0.29
C LEU A 309 -6.39 -8.72 -0.98
N GLN A 310 -6.74 -9.28 -2.12
CA GLN A 310 -5.79 -10.00 -2.96
C GLN A 310 -4.95 -8.99 -3.76
N THR A 311 -3.67 -9.32 -3.95
CA THR A 311 -2.80 -8.58 -4.85
C THR A 311 -3.19 -8.85 -6.29
N HIS A 312 -3.04 -7.85 -7.15
CA HIS A 312 -3.36 -8.02 -8.56
C HIS A 312 -2.33 -8.88 -9.28
N THR A 313 -2.78 -9.66 -10.26
CA THR A 313 -1.93 -10.61 -11.01
C THR A 313 -0.87 -9.93 -11.89
N GLU A 314 -1.07 -8.67 -12.25
CA GLU A 314 -0.11 -7.88 -13.03
C GLU A 314 1.03 -7.29 -12.20
N TRP A 315 0.90 -7.30 -10.86
CA TRP A 315 1.93 -6.78 -9.99
C TRP A 315 3.09 -7.77 -9.85
N GLU A 316 4.30 -7.26 -9.88
CA GLU A 316 5.51 -8.06 -9.57
C GLU A 316 5.78 -8.10 -8.07
N SER A 317 5.19 -7.18 -7.33
CA SER A 317 5.31 -7.08 -5.89
C SER A 317 4.65 -8.27 -5.19
N ARG A 318 5.20 -8.61 -4.02
CA ARG A 318 4.69 -9.67 -3.16
C ARG A 318 4.49 -9.13 -1.76
N PRO A 319 3.45 -9.57 -1.05
CA PRO A 319 3.30 -9.21 0.35
C PRO A 319 4.50 -9.66 1.18
N VAL A 320 4.96 -8.82 2.08
CA VAL A 320 6.01 -9.15 3.06
C VAL A 320 5.37 -10.01 4.16
N GLU A 321 5.15 -11.30 3.87
CA GLU A 321 4.41 -12.21 4.75
C GLU A 321 5.06 -12.40 6.12
N GLU A 322 6.38 -12.28 6.21
CA GLU A 322 7.14 -12.46 7.45
C GLU A 322 6.70 -11.52 8.58
N ILE A 323 6.13 -10.36 8.27
CA ILE A 323 5.74 -9.35 9.27
C ILE A 323 4.45 -9.68 10.02
N PHE A 324 3.60 -10.55 9.46
CA PHE A 324 2.27 -10.81 10.02
C PHE A 324 2.30 -11.81 11.18
N GLN A 325 1.50 -11.54 12.21
CA GLN A 325 1.31 -12.44 13.35
C GLN A 325 0.49 -13.67 12.98
N TYR A 326 -0.34 -13.57 11.93
CA TYR A 326 -1.32 -14.58 11.53
C TYR A 326 -1.23 -14.87 10.04
N ALA A 327 -1.48 -16.12 9.69
CA ALA A 327 -1.61 -16.51 8.30
C ALA A 327 -2.82 -15.82 7.63
N PHE A 328 -2.71 -15.55 6.36
CA PHE A 328 -3.80 -14.96 5.58
C PHE A 328 -4.93 -15.95 5.37
N VAL A 329 -6.11 -15.56 5.79
CA VAL A 329 -7.35 -16.20 5.35
C VAL A 329 -8.03 -15.22 4.41
N ALA A 330 -7.97 -15.46 3.11
CA ALA A 330 -8.66 -14.62 2.14
C ALA A 330 -10.16 -14.61 2.49
N ALA A 331 -10.75 -13.42 2.53
CA ALA A 331 -12.20 -13.31 2.59
C ALA A 331 -12.77 -14.08 1.38
N ALA A 332 -13.73 -14.97 1.62
CA ALA A 332 -14.40 -15.65 0.53
C ALA A 332 -15.00 -14.58 -0.41
N PRO A 333 -14.89 -14.72 -1.74
CA PRO A 333 -15.52 -13.81 -2.66
C PRO A 333 -17.02 -13.76 -2.31
N ASN A 334 -17.53 -12.56 -2.11
CA ASN A 334 -18.97 -12.36 -1.86
C ASN A 334 -19.74 -13.01 -3.00
N SER A 335 -20.42 -14.13 -2.72
CA SER A 335 -21.26 -14.86 -3.67
C SER A 335 -22.56 -14.12 -4.01
N ASN A 336 -22.67 -12.84 -3.67
CA ASN A 336 -23.83 -12.00 -3.90
C ASN A 336 -23.49 -10.82 -4.82
N VAL A 337 -23.02 -11.09 -6.02
CA VAL A 337 -23.19 -10.17 -7.15
C VAL A 337 -24.14 -10.87 -8.11
N PRO A 338 -25.32 -10.28 -8.38
CA PRO A 338 -26.32 -10.87 -9.26
C PRO A 338 -25.85 -10.92 -10.72
#